data_5b3975385fd09e7ea72b937ee6bb6f3c
#
_entry.id   5b3975385fd09e7ea72b937ee6bb6f3c
#
_cell.length_a   1.000
_cell.length_b   1.000
_cell.length_c   1.000
_cell.angle_alpha   90.00
_cell.angle_beta   90.00
_cell.angle_gamma   90.00
#
_symmetry.space_group_name_H-M   'P 1'
#
loop_
_entity.id
_entity.type
_entity.pdbx_description
1 polymer ?
#
loop_
_entity_poly.entity_id
_entity_poly.type
_entity_poly.pdbx_seq_one_letter_code
_entity_poly.pdbx_strand_id
1 'polypeptide(L)'
;MFTLMFLPLAKVTAWDDDAWSARYTVSALATTAWFALLVFVPGAIIACAVVWAVLLLLSVRHPSLRNLLPFWRWLLALRHRIKGDSPVFIVERVLGLRPIEDAPTDFKGVRDYVAAYSGYDETGEALLEFSCGISGVTDEFVEKKAKDGLGAMGAEVCKVEHLGPGHWLLHFWKTEPKNPLDDAIEIKASDLSDWDGKTVTYGLTEAGEPARLSYAQTSGIVVGGVPGAGKSAGATLLTLPLLASPKASVAIFDGKGGMDWHWAERSASLYNNECDLDLETATDQLEQLAQRCVEDLKSHPWSDSDPDFWHSGASALHPFHLVVIDECQTLFDTTGRSKEDKALIERCKRAVATIVRKGRSAGWCVMLLTQKPTADSIPTNIRDNCVVRFALRVTTREAAEAVLGSIPDGDPKPTEIPSTRRGGAVVQAEDGHTQSVRFAYLPVTEAAKALDSSTLETVVAGLEA
;
A
#
# COMPACT_ATOMS: atom_id res chain seq x y z
N MET A 1 -10.39 -34.62 -36.44
CA MET A 1 -9.92 -33.28 -36.75
C MET A 1 -11.05 -32.23 -36.68
N PHE A 2 -12.22 -32.49 -37.20
CA PHE A 2 -13.37 -31.55 -37.17
C PHE A 2 -14.02 -31.40 -35.80
N THR A 3 -14.11 -32.45 -35.00
CA THR A 3 -14.63 -32.40 -33.63
C THR A 3 -13.75 -31.53 -32.72
N LEU A 4 -12.47 -31.41 -33.00
CA LEU A 4 -11.52 -30.55 -32.26
C LEU A 4 -11.71 -29.05 -32.55
N MET A 5 -12.35 -28.69 -33.66
CA MET A 5 -12.56 -27.30 -34.05
C MET A 5 -13.69 -26.60 -33.24
N PHE A 6 -14.62 -27.39 -32.67
CA PHE A 6 -15.77 -26.91 -31.88
C PHE A 6 -15.70 -27.23 -30.39
N LEU A 7 -14.69 -27.99 -29.95
CA LEU A 7 -14.43 -28.28 -28.53
C LEU A 7 -14.22 -27.01 -27.65
N PRO A 8 -13.68 -25.86 -28.15
CA PRO A 8 -13.52 -24.68 -27.32
C PRO A 8 -14.82 -24.01 -26.90
N LEU A 9 -15.89 -24.14 -27.68
CA LEU A 9 -17.20 -23.56 -27.34
C LEU A 9 -17.88 -24.25 -26.15
N ALA A 10 -17.54 -25.50 -25.90
CA ALA A 10 -18.09 -26.27 -24.78
C ALA A 10 -17.39 -26.02 -23.43
N LYS A 11 -16.20 -25.35 -23.43
CA LYS A 11 -15.39 -25.14 -22.22
C LYS A 11 -15.51 -23.76 -21.61
N VAL A 12 -16.25 -22.82 -22.21
CA VAL A 12 -16.19 -21.39 -21.85
C VAL A 12 -17.22 -20.96 -20.81
N THR A 13 -18.10 -21.81 -20.35
CA THR A 13 -19.10 -21.34 -19.37
C THR A 13 -19.47 -22.36 -18.33
N ALA A 14 -19.58 -21.84 -17.10
CA ALA A 14 -20.02 -22.50 -15.89
C ALA A 14 -21.28 -23.39 -16.06
N TRP A 15 -21.24 -24.43 -15.41
CA TRP A 15 -22.08 -25.49 -14.93
C TRP A 15 -23.53 -25.09 -14.65
N ASP A 16 -24.40 -25.31 -15.62
CA ASP A 16 -25.82 -25.43 -15.48
C ASP A 16 -26.28 -26.61 -16.35
N ASP A 17 -26.83 -27.65 -15.75
CA ASP A 17 -27.15 -28.91 -16.44
C ASP A 17 -28.11 -28.74 -17.63
N ASP A 18 -28.98 -27.71 -17.62
CA ASP A 18 -29.92 -27.42 -18.70
C ASP A 18 -29.25 -26.72 -19.92
N ALA A 19 -28.14 -26.05 -19.71
CA ALA A 19 -27.37 -25.44 -20.79
C ALA A 19 -26.52 -26.46 -21.58
N TRP A 20 -26.25 -27.62 -21.00
CA TRP A 20 -25.42 -28.66 -21.60
C TRP A 20 -26.10 -29.29 -22.84
N SER A 21 -27.36 -29.64 -22.72
CA SER A 21 -28.14 -30.23 -23.81
C SER A 21 -28.33 -29.28 -25.01
N ALA A 22 -28.61 -28.01 -24.73
CA ALA A 22 -28.76 -26.98 -25.78
C ALA A 22 -27.42 -26.73 -26.51
N ARG A 23 -26.28 -26.78 -25.85
CA ARG A 23 -24.95 -26.58 -26.46
C ARG A 23 -24.48 -27.75 -27.29
N TYR A 24 -24.77 -28.97 -26.86
CA TYR A 24 -24.52 -30.15 -27.69
C TYR A 24 -25.35 -30.13 -28.94
N THR A 25 -26.62 -29.71 -28.85
CA THR A 25 -27.52 -29.61 -30.00
C THR A 25 -27.02 -28.52 -30.96
N VAL A 26 -26.66 -27.33 -30.48
CA VAL A 26 -26.10 -26.25 -31.32
C VAL A 26 -24.75 -26.67 -31.93
N SER A 27 -23.89 -27.32 -31.18
CA SER A 27 -22.61 -27.82 -31.70
C SER A 27 -22.77 -28.92 -32.74
N ALA A 28 -23.72 -29.83 -32.54
CA ALA A 28 -24.04 -30.89 -33.47
C ALA A 28 -24.63 -30.32 -34.76
N LEU A 29 -25.59 -29.37 -34.67
CA LEU A 29 -26.18 -28.68 -35.81
C LEU A 29 -25.13 -27.87 -36.58
N ALA A 30 -24.28 -27.13 -35.91
CA ALA A 30 -23.20 -26.38 -36.54
C ALA A 30 -22.20 -27.31 -37.25
N THR A 31 -21.87 -28.45 -36.65
CA THR A 31 -20.97 -29.45 -37.22
C THR A 31 -21.62 -30.09 -38.48
N THR A 32 -22.92 -30.40 -38.41
CA THR A 32 -23.66 -30.98 -39.55
C THR A 32 -23.79 -29.97 -40.68
N ALA A 33 -24.12 -28.72 -40.39
CA ALA A 33 -24.15 -27.64 -41.38
C ALA A 33 -22.80 -27.40 -42.05
N TRP A 34 -21.72 -27.47 -41.27
CA TRP A 34 -20.35 -27.35 -41.76
C TRP A 34 -19.95 -28.52 -42.70
N PHE A 35 -20.30 -29.76 -42.31
CA PHE A 35 -20.09 -30.91 -43.15
C PHE A 35 -20.90 -30.82 -44.47
N ALA A 36 -22.16 -30.39 -44.39
CA ALA A 36 -22.98 -30.17 -45.58
C ALA A 36 -22.33 -29.10 -46.48
N LEU A 37 -21.86 -27.99 -45.94
CA LEU A 37 -21.18 -26.94 -46.72
C LEU A 37 -19.92 -27.49 -47.42
N LEU A 38 -19.13 -28.30 -46.78
CA LEU A 38 -17.92 -28.90 -47.35
C LEU A 38 -18.21 -29.92 -48.46
N VAL A 39 -19.33 -30.64 -48.35
CA VAL A 39 -19.75 -31.63 -49.34
C VAL A 39 -20.34 -30.96 -50.59
N PHE A 40 -21.16 -29.92 -50.41
CA PHE A 40 -21.89 -29.27 -51.52
C PHE A 40 -21.13 -28.11 -52.18
N VAL A 41 -20.02 -27.62 -51.59
CA VAL A 41 -19.20 -26.54 -52.16
C VAL A 41 -17.75 -27.00 -52.32
N PRO A 42 -17.40 -27.59 -53.46
CA PRO A 42 -16.07 -28.21 -53.65
C PRO A 42 -14.86 -27.27 -53.45
N GLY A 43 -15.03 -25.97 -53.66
CA GLY A 43 -13.98 -24.97 -53.41
C GLY A 43 -13.83 -24.55 -51.95
N ALA A 44 -14.79 -24.86 -51.07
CA ALA A 44 -14.78 -24.44 -49.68
C ALA A 44 -13.66 -25.09 -48.87
N ILE A 45 -13.31 -26.34 -49.18
CA ILE A 45 -12.22 -27.07 -48.52
C ILE A 45 -10.87 -26.36 -48.76
N ILE A 46 -10.61 -26.00 -50.02
CA ILE A 46 -9.37 -25.34 -50.44
C ILE A 46 -9.32 -23.94 -49.82
N ALA A 47 -10.41 -23.17 -49.87
CA ALA A 47 -10.47 -21.85 -49.27
C ALA A 47 -10.23 -21.88 -47.73
N CYS A 48 -10.87 -22.82 -47.04
CA CYS A 48 -10.64 -23.02 -45.62
C CYS A 48 -9.20 -23.44 -45.28
N ALA A 49 -8.60 -24.32 -46.07
CA ALA A 49 -7.24 -24.75 -45.90
C ALA A 49 -6.25 -23.60 -46.10
N VAL A 50 -6.49 -22.73 -47.10
CA VAL A 50 -5.67 -21.53 -47.34
C VAL A 50 -5.80 -20.53 -46.18
N VAL A 51 -7.02 -20.23 -45.71
CA VAL A 51 -7.25 -19.33 -44.57
C VAL A 51 -6.54 -19.88 -43.30
N TRP A 52 -6.65 -21.18 -43.07
CA TRP A 52 -5.97 -21.83 -41.96
C TRP A 52 -4.46 -21.77 -42.08
N ALA A 53 -3.90 -22.01 -43.25
CA ALA A 53 -2.46 -21.89 -43.48
C ALA A 53 -1.97 -20.46 -43.27
N VAL A 54 -2.71 -19.45 -43.72
CA VAL A 54 -2.41 -18.04 -43.51
C VAL A 54 -2.47 -17.68 -41.99
N LEU A 55 -3.52 -18.10 -41.31
CA LEU A 55 -3.68 -17.85 -39.86
C LEU A 55 -2.56 -18.54 -39.06
N LEU A 56 -2.15 -19.75 -39.45
CA LEU A 56 -1.02 -20.46 -38.83
C LEU A 56 0.29 -19.71 -39.05
N LEU A 57 0.56 -19.24 -40.26
CA LEU A 57 1.76 -18.46 -40.59
C LEU A 57 1.79 -17.14 -39.84
N LEU A 58 0.65 -16.42 -39.75
CA LEU A 58 0.54 -15.19 -38.99
C LEU A 58 0.73 -15.43 -37.49
N SER A 59 0.26 -16.56 -36.95
CA SER A 59 0.38 -16.91 -35.54
C SER A 59 1.83 -17.22 -35.13
N VAL A 60 2.68 -17.60 -36.07
CA VAL A 60 4.12 -17.75 -35.80
C VAL A 60 4.77 -16.40 -35.48
N ARG A 61 4.30 -15.35 -36.17
CA ARG A 61 4.87 -13.98 -36.09
C ARG A 61 4.22 -13.10 -35.02
N HIS A 62 2.96 -13.41 -34.64
CA HIS A 62 2.18 -12.63 -33.69
C HIS A 62 1.72 -13.53 -32.51
N PRO A 63 2.39 -13.47 -31.33
CA PRO A 63 2.06 -14.30 -30.17
C PRO A 63 0.62 -14.18 -29.69
N SER A 64 0.00 -13.01 -29.83
CA SER A 64 -1.41 -12.77 -29.48
C SER A 64 -2.40 -13.62 -30.26
N LEU A 65 -2.10 -13.98 -31.50
CA LEU A 65 -2.95 -14.84 -32.33
C LEU A 65 -2.84 -16.32 -31.95
N ARG A 66 -1.77 -16.74 -31.26
CA ARG A 66 -1.60 -18.13 -30.82
C ARG A 66 -2.67 -18.55 -29.83
N ASN A 67 -3.08 -17.63 -28.96
CA ASN A 67 -4.10 -17.90 -27.93
C ASN A 67 -5.51 -18.02 -28.51
N LEU A 68 -5.75 -17.48 -29.71
CA LEU A 68 -7.04 -17.54 -30.39
C LEU A 68 -7.23 -18.82 -31.23
N LEU A 69 -6.15 -19.48 -31.62
CA LEU A 69 -6.21 -20.66 -32.48
C LEU A 69 -6.28 -21.96 -31.67
N PRO A 70 -7.34 -22.80 -31.85
CA PRO A 70 -7.52 -24.05 -31.10
C PRO A 70 -6.33 -25.00 -31.19
N PHE A 71 -5.69 -25.03 -32.37
CA PHE A 71 -4.50 -25.85 -32.60
C PHE A 71 -3.32 -25.48 -31.68
N TRP A 72 -3.01 -24.18 -31.55
CA TRP A 72 -1.95 -23.74 -30.66
C TRP A 72 -2.28 -23.96 -29.19
N ARG A 73 -3.53 -23.76 -28.80
CA ARG A 73 -3.99 -24.08 -27.44
C ARG A 73 -3.85 -25.58 -27.15
N TRP A 74 -4.21 -26.43 -28.12
CA TRP A 74 -4.00 -27.88 -27.97
C TRP A 74 -2.52 -28.26 -27.94
N LEU A 75 -1.70 -27.66 -28.80
CA LEU A 75 -0.26 -27.91 -28.84
C LEU A 75 0.43 -27.43 -27.56
N LEU A 76 0.06 -26.26 -27.03
CA LEU A 76 0.54 -25.74 -25.76
C LEU A 76 0.10 -26.66 -24.61
N ALA A 77 -1.16 -27.10 -24.58
CA ALA A 77 -1.64 -28.06 -23.59
C ALA A 77 -0.90 -29.40 -23.66
N LEU A 78 -0.61 -29.88 -24.88
CA LEU A 78 0.20 -31.10 -25.09
C LEU A 78 1.64 -30.89 -24.63
N ARG A 79 2.24 -29.75 -24.97
CA ARG A 79 3.59 -29.37 -24.53
C ARG A 79 3.66 -29.29 -22.98
N HIS A 80 2.68 -28.66 -22.33
CA HIS A 80 2.58 -28.61 -20.89
C HIS A 80 2.41 -30.01 -20.27
N ARG A 81 1.60 -30.87 -20.87
CA ARG A 81 1.47 -32.27 -20.43
C ARG A 81 2.77 -33.05 -20.53
N ILE A 82 3.49 -32.90 -21.65
CA ILE A 82 4.79 -33.59 -21.86
C ILE A 82 5.87 -33.05 -20.92
N LYS A 83 5.84 -31.75 -20.61
CA LYS A 83 6.78 -31.11 -19.69
C LYS A 83 6.40 -31.22 -18.21
N GLY A 84 5.24 -31.77 -17.87
CA GLY A 84 4.76 -31.82 -16.51
C GLY A 84 4.22 -30.47 -15.98
N ASP A 85 3.96 -29.50 -16.89
CA ASP A 85 3.48 -28.17 -16.55
C ASP A 85 1.93 -28.06 -16.66
N SER A 86 1.22 -29.18 -16.60
CA SER A 86 -0.26 -29.18 -16.55
C SER A 86 -0.68 -28.62 -15.19
N PRO A 87 -1.67 -27.68 -15.13
CA PRO A 87 -2.18 -27.14 -13.86
C PRO A 87 -2.58 -28.23 -12.87
N VAL A 88 -3.24 -29.28 -13.34
CA VAL A 88 -3.64 -30.46 -12.53
C VAL A 88 -2.43 -31.15 -11.94
N PHE A 89 -1.41 -31.38 -12.75
CA PHE A 89 -0.17 -32.05 -12.30
C PHE A 89 0.62 -31.18 -11.31
N ILE A 90 0.60 -29.87 -11.50
CA ILE A 90 1.21 -28.92 -10.55
C ILE A 90 0.49 -28.95 -9.21
N VAL A 91 -0.86 -28.92 -9.21
CA VAL A 91 -1.66 -29.01 -7.98
C VAL A 91 -1.40 -30.33 -7.24
N GLU A 92 -1.38 -31.47 -7.95
CA GLU A 92 -1.04 -32.77 -7.35
C GLU A 92 0.36 -32.74 -6.74
N ARG A 93 1.31 -32.20 -7.46
CA ARG A 93 2.72 -32.18 -7.07
C ARG A 93 3.00 -31.24 -5.90
N VAL A 94 2.36 -30.06 -5.87
CA VAL A 94 2.56 -29.01 -4.85
C VAL A 94 1.66 -29.22 -3.66
N LEU A 95 0.35 -29.37 -3.89
CA LEU A 95 -0.65 -29.42 -2.82
C LEU A 95 -0.99 -30.84 -2.39
N GLY A 96 -0.55 -31.87 -3.14
CA GLY A 96 -0.86 -33.26 -2.85
C GLY A 96 -2.33 -33.62 -3.10
N LEU A 97 -3.08 -32.76 -3.78
CA LEU A 97 -4.47 -32.98 -4.13
C LEU A 97 -4.56 -33.72 -5.48
N ARG A 98 -5.30 -34.83 -5.51
CA ARG A 98 -5.54 -35.59 -6.73
C ARG A 98 -6.97 -35.39 -7.22
N PRO A 99 -7.19 -35.28 -8.56
CA PRO A 99 -8.54 -35.32 -9.09
C PRO A 99 -9.12 -36.70 -8.79
N ILE A 100 -10.39 -36.77 -8.37
CA ILE A 100 -11.08 -38.04 -8.21
C ILE A 100 -11.40 -38.55 -9.61
N GLU A 101 -10.52 -39.40 -10.16
CA GLU A 101 -10.72 -40.02 -11.48
C GLU A 101 -11.82 -41.11 -11.45
N ASP A 102 -12.09 -41.67 -10.28
CA ASP A 102 -13.00 -42.81 -10.07
C ASP A 102 -14.18 -42.51 -9.11
N ALA A 103 -14.73 -41.29 -9.13
CA ALA A 103 -15.97 -41.04 -8.39
C ALA A 103 -17.10 -41.92 -8.96
N PRO A 104 -17.87 -42.67 -8.11
CA PRO A 104 -19.02 -43.39 -8.59
C PRO A 104 -19.96 -42.46 -9.35
N THR A 105 -20.54 -42.96 -10.43
CA THR A 105 -21.39 -42.21 -11.38
C THR A 105 -22.60 -41.52 -10.74
N ASP A 106 -22.89 -41.80 -9.48
CA ASP A 106 -23.96 -41.19 -8.69
C ASP A 106 -23.57 -39.90 -7.98
N PHE A 107 -22.28 -39.56 -7.89
CA PHE A 107 -21.82 -38.26 -7.52
C PHE A 107 -21.68 -37.41 -8.80
N LYS A 108 -22.71 -36.63 -9.12
CA LYS A 108 -22.67 -35.62 -10.21
C LYS A 108 -21.42 -34.76 -10.01
N GLY A 109 -20.45 -34.99 -10.87
CA GLY A 109 -19.07 -34.54 -10.84
C GLY A 109 -18.84 -33.10 -10.39
N VAL A 110 -18.68 -32.91 -9.09
CA VAL A 110 -17.96 -31.78 -8.56
C VAL A 110 -16.49 -32.06 -8.85
N ARG A 111 -15.91 -31.35 -9.78
CA ARG A 111 -14.44 -31.34 -9.89
C ARG A 111 -13.92 -30.84 -8.55
N ASP A 112 -13.10 -31.64 -7.91
CA ASP A 112 -12.61 -31.33 -6.59
C ASP A 112 -11.81 -30.02 -6.56
N TYR A 113 -11.30 -29.59 -7.71
CA TYR A 113 -10.65 -28.29 -7.89
C TYR A 113 -10.57 -27.84 -9.34
N VAL A 114 -10.40 -26.54 -9.55
CA VAL A 114 -10.05 -25.90 -10.81
C VAL A 114 -8.70 -25.21 -10.63
N ALA A 115 -7.81 -25.38 -11.60
CA ALA A 115 -6.49 -24.77 -11.55
C ALA A 115 -6.07 -24.20 -12.89
N ALA A 116 -5.36 -23.08 -12.87
CA ALA A 116 -4.68 -22.45 -13.99
C ALA A 116 -3.22 -22.18 -13.59
N TYR A 117 -2.27 -22.48 -14.49
CA TYR A 117 -0.86 -22.28 -14.26
C TYR A 117 -0.24 -21.49 -15.41
N SER A 118 0.50 -20.42 -15.10
CA SER A 118 1.11 -19.55 -16.11
C SER A 118 2.44 -20.09 -16.66
N GLY A 119 3.13 -20.92 -15.87
CA GLY A 119 4.56 -21.17 -16.07
C GLY A 119 5.40 -19.97 -15.63
N TYR A 120 6.72 -20.13 -15.56
CA TYR A 120 7.64 -19.05 -15.23
C TYR A 120 7.74 -18.04 -16.37
N ASP A 121 7.57 -16.77 -16.04
CA ASP A 121 7.76 -15.65 -16.94
C ASP A 121 9.23 -15.17 -17.01
N GLU A 122 9.48 -14.01 -17.65
CA GLU A 122 10.82 -13.43 -17.79
C GLU A 122 11.36 -12.92 -16.45
N THR A 123 10.50 -12.59 -15.49
CA THR A 123 10.87 -12.14 -14.14
C THR A 123 11.21 -13.31 -13.21
N GLY A 124 10.93 -14.54 -13.64
CA GLY A 124 11.11 -15.75 -12.85
C GLY A 124 9.94 -16.01 -11.91
N GLU A 125 8.77 -15.37 -12.13
CA GLU A 125 7.53 -15.62 -11.43
C GLU A 125 6.67 -16.63 -12.16
N ALA A 126 6.02 -17.54 -11.42
CA ALA A 126 4.99 -18.44 -11.92
C ALA A 126 3.74 -18.34 -11.04
N LEU A 127 2.57 -18.26 -11.67
CA LEU A 127 1.30 -18.15 -11.01
C LEU A 127 0.53 -19.47 -11.09
N LEU A 128 0.00 -19.92 -9.96
CA LEU A 128 -0.95 -21.03 -9.88
C LEU A 128 -2.25 -20.51 -9.24
N GLU A 129 -3.26 -20.27 -10.06
CA GLU A 129 -4.61 -19.99 -9.59
C GLU A 129 -5.31 -21.32 -9.27
N PHE A 130 -5.91 -21.41 -8.10
CA PHE A 130 -6.49 -22.65 -7.59
C PHE A 130 -7.79 -22.39 -6.85
N SER A 131 -8.84 -23.10 -7.25
CA SER A 131 -10.16 -23.09 -6.59
C SER A 131 -10.54 -24.48 -6.16
N CYS A 132 -10.96 -24.64 -4.89
CA CYS A 132 -11.32 -25.92 -4.32
C CYS A 132 -12.44 -25.78 -3.30
N GLY A 133 -13.47 -26.63 -3.42
CA GLY A 133 -14.57 -26.75 -2.47
C GLY A 133 -14.45 -27.92 -1.50
N ILE A 134 -13.28 -28.56 -1.41
CA ILE A 134 -13.06 -29.75 -0.58
C ILE A 134 -12.95 -29.33 0.90
N SER A 135 -13.68 -30.00 1.77
CA SER A 135 -13.58 -29.81 3.22
C SER A 135 -12.16 -30.15 3.72
N GLY A 136 -11.58 -29.26 4.53
CA GLY A 136 -10.23 -29.44 5.08
C GLY A 136 -9.12 -28.76 4.26
N VAL A 137 -9.41 -28.22 3.08
CA VAL A 137 -8.49 -27.34 2.37
C VAL A 137 -8.71 -25.91 2.88
N THR A 138 -7.84 -25.49 3.79
CA THR A 138 -7.86 -24.18 4.45
C THR A 138 -6.70 -23.34 3.98
N ASP A 139 -6.71 -22.04 4.28
CA ASP A 139 -5.59 -21.13 3.98
C ASP A 139 -4.27 -21.67 4.55
N GLU A 140 -4.28 -22.10 5.81
CA GLU A 140 -3.12 -22.69 6.48
C GLU A 140 -2.62 -23.97 5.77
N PHE A 141 -3.55 -24.83 5.30
CA PHE A 141 -3.20 -26.00 4.51
C PHE A 141 -2.50 -25.61 3.21
N VAL A 142 -3.08 -24.65 2.45
CA VAL A 142 -2.54 -24.22 1.17
C VAL A 142 -1.17 -23.56 1.34
N GLU A 143 -1.01 -22.67 2.33
CA GLU A 143 0.27 -22.02 2.62
C GLU A 143 1.36 -23.03 3.00
N LYS A 144 1.06 -23.97 3.88
CA LYS A 144 2.00 -25.01 4.29
C LYS A 144 2.41 -25.86 3.10
N LYS A 145 1.46 -26.31 2.29
CA LYS A 145 1.72 -27.16 1.13
C LYS A 145 2.45 -26.42 0.01
N ALA A 146 2.17 -25.16 -0.21
CA ALA A 146 2.91 -24.33 -1.16
C ALA A 146 4.39 -24.19 -0.75
N LYS A 147 4.66 -23.96 0.53
CA LYS A 147 6.02 -23.91 1.10
C LYS A 147 6.74 -25.27 0.97
N ASP A 148 6.06 -26.36 1.31
CA ASP A 148 6.61 -27.72 1.16
C ASP A 148 6.91 -28.06 -0.33
N GLY A 149 6.14 -27.49 -1.25
CA GLY A 149 6.22 -27.71 -2.69
C GLY A 149 7.29 -26.90 -3.44
N LEU A 150 8.00 -25.97 -2.78
CA LEU A 150 8.98 -25.08 -3.42
C LEU A 150 10.02 -25.83 -4.28
N GLY A 151 10.63 -26.87 -3.71
CA GLY A 151 11.60 -27.68 -4.45
C GLY A 151 11.01 -28.39 -5.68
N ALA A 152 9.73 -28.75 -5.63
CA ALA A 152 9.01 -29.34 -6.75
C ALA A 152 8.76 -28.35 -7.88
N MET A 153 8.60 -27.08 -7.55
CA MET A 153 8.43 -25.97 -8.49
C MET A 153 9.76 -25.42 -9.01
N GLY A 154 10.89 -25.75 -8.36
CA GLY A 154 12.17 -25.09 -8.61
C GLY A 154 12.13 -23.60 -8.21
N ALA A 155 11.37 -23.30 -7.17
CA ALA A 155 11.20 -21.97 -6.60
C ALA A 155 11.99 -21.86 -5.29
N GLU A 156 12.43 -20.64 -4.96
CA GLU A 156 13.02 -20.31 -3.67
C GLU A 156 11.98 -19.78 -2.69
N VAL A 157 10.97 -19.05 -3.21
CA VAL A 157 9.93 -18.40 -2.41
C VAL A 157 8.56 -18.64 -3.01
N CYS A 158 7.55 -18.74 -2.15
CA CYS A 158 6.14 -18.67 -2.55
C CYS A 158 5.37 -17.70 -1.66
N LYS A 159 4.35 -17.07 -2.24
CA LYS A 159 3.32 -16.29 -1.54
C LYS A 159 1.95 -16.85 -1.92
N VAL A 160 1.05 -16.94 -0.97
CA VAL A 160 -0.33 -17.34 -1.19
C VAL A 160 -1.23 -16.13 -0.98
N GLU A 161 -2.02 -15.80 -1.96
CA GLU A 161 -3.04 -14.76 -1.90
C GLU A 161 -4.43 -15.40 -1.87
N HIS A 162 -5.26 -14.98 -0.93
CA HIS A 162 -6.62 -15.47 -0.79
C HIS A 162 -7.57 -14.58 -1.59
N LEU A 163 -8.10 -15.09 -2.70
CA LEU A 163 -9.01 -14.35 -3.59
C LEU A 163 -10.48 -14.45 -3.15
N GLY A 164 -10.81 -15.40 -2.27
CA GLY A 164 -12.16 -15.63 -1.79
C GLY A 164 -12.34 -17.03 -1.20
N PRO A 165 -13.51 -17.37 -0.67
CA PRO A 165 -13.75 -18.68 -0.05
C PRO A 165 -13.38 -19.84 -0.99
N GLY A 166 -12.35 -20.61 -0.60
CA GLY A 166 -11.85 -21.73 -1.40
C GLY A 166 -11.15 -21.33 -2.70
N HIS A 167 -10.64 -20.13 -2.80
CA HIS A 167 -9.99 -19.60 -4.01
C HIS A 167 -8.69 -18.89 -3.65
N TRP A 168 -7.58 -19.34 -4.21
CA TRP A 168 -6.24 -18.85 -3.92
C TRP A 168 -5.46 -18.60 -5.20
N LEU A 169 -4.54 -17.62 -5.14
CA LEU A 169 -3.50 -17.38 -6.11
C LEU A 169 -2.15 -17.63 -5.44
N LEU A 170 -1.38 -18.58 -5.97
CA LEU A 170 -0.07 -18.93 -5.47
C LEU A 170 0.98 -18.36 -6.43
N HIS A 171 1.86 -17.57 -5.87
CA HIS A 171 3.01 -17.00 -6.55
C HIS A 171 4.25 -17.82 -6.20
N PHE A 172 5.02 -18.25 -7.20
CA PHE A 172 6.28 -18.94 -7.03
C PHE A 172 7.37 -18.17 -7.75
N TRP A 173 8.47 -17.87 -7.06
CA TRP A 173 9.62 -17.20 -7.65
C TRP A 173 10.85 -18.10 -7.63
N LYS A 174 11.58 -18.17 -8.76
CA LYS A 174 12.86 -18.89 -8.86
C LYS A 174 13.95 -18.26 -8.00
N THR A 175 13.87 -16.95 -7.83
CA THR A 175 14.75 -16.17 -6.96
C THR A 175 13.84 -15.21 -6.21
N GLU A 176 14.09 -14.99 -4.93
CA GLU A 176 13.30 -14.09 -4.12
C GLU A 176 13.19 -12.72 -4.81
N PRO A 177 11.97 -12.23 -5.08
CA PRO A 177 11.80 -10.92 -5.70
C PRO A 177 12.36 -9.86 -4.76
N LYS A 178 13.15 -8.96 -5.33
CA LYS A 178 13.71 -7.87 -4.55
C LYS A 178 12.57 -7.01 -4.00
N ASN A 179 12.50 -6.90 -2.67
CA ASN A 179 11.51 -6.03 -2.05
C ASN A 179 11.86 -4.57 -2.40
N PRO A 180 10.97 -3.80 -3.03
CA PRO A 180 11.23 -2.39 -3.35
C PRO A 180 11.67 -1.56 -2.14
N LEU A 181 11.29 -2.02 -0.93
CA LEU A 181 11.66 -1.37 0.32
C LEU A 181 13.08 -1.68 0.79
N ASP A 182 13.84 -2.58 0.14
CA ASP A 182 15.21 -2.90 0.57
C ASP A 182 16.24 -1.89 0.10
N ASP A 183 15.99 -1.21 -1.03
CA ASP A 183 16.86 -0.17 -1.52
C ASP A 183 16.52 1.19 -0.91
N ALA A 184 17.55 1.89 -0.43
CA ALA A 184 17.37 3.27 0.02
C ALA A 184 17.08 4.16 -1.19
N ILE A 185 16.04 4.98 -1.07
CA ILE A 185 15.69 5.98 -2.08
C ILE A 185 16.25 7.30 -1.61
N GLU A 186 17.31 7.77 -2.27
CA GLU A 186 17.85 9.10 -2.03
C GLU A 186 17.21 10.08 -3.01
N ILE A 187 16.68 11.18 -2.49
CA ILE A 187 16.06 12.24 -3.28
C ILE A 187 16.81 13.57 -3.03
N LYS A 188 16.69 14.49 -3.99
CA LYS A 188 17.25 15.84 -3.92
C LYS A 188 16.14 16.86 -3.75
N ALA A 189 16.50 18.08 -3.39
CA ALA A 189 15.56 19.19 -3.31
C ALA A 189 14.77 19.41 -4.62
N SER A 190 15.42 19.24 -5.77
CA SER A 190 14.81 19.34 -7.10
C SER A 190 13.73 18.30 -7.40
N ASP A 191 13.70 17.22 -6.64
CA ASP A 191 12.76 16.12 -6.85
C ASP A 191 11.44 16.33 -6.05
N LEU A 192 11.42 17.38 -5.22
CA LEU A 192 10.25 17.78 -4.46
C LEU A 192 9.36 18.67 -5.34
N SER A 193 8.09 18.30 -5.40
CA SER A 193 7.06 19.14 -6.03
C SER A 193 6.50 20.15 -5.04
N ASP A 194 5.97 21.25 -5.56
CA ASP A 194 5.19 22.21 -4.76
C ASP A 194 4.04 21.47 -4.06
N TRP A 195 3.82 21.87 -2.81
CA TRP A 195 2.70 21.30 -2.08
C TRP A 195 1.36 21.70 -2.69
N ASP A 196 0.56 20.73 -3.05
CA ASP A 196 -0.77 20.92 -3.66
C ASP A 196 -1.83 21.49 -2.68
N GLY A 197 -1.49 21.63 -1.41
CA GLY A 197 -2.40 22.03 -0.33
C GLY A 197 -3.05 20.85 0.41
N LYS A 198 -2.77 19.61 0.01
CA LYS A 198 -3.40 18.41 0.60
C LYS A 198 -2.44 17.24 0.81
N THR A 199 -1.56 16.96 -0.15
CA THR A 199 -0.85 15.66 -0.21
C THR A 199 0.66 15.85 -0.24
N VAL A 200 1.39 14.96 0.43
CA VAL A 200 2.85 14.87 0.41
C VAL A 200 3.26 13.45 0.06
N THR A 201 4.14 13.30 -0.93
CA THR A 201 4.80 12.02 -1.23
C THR A 201 6.03 11.89 -0.34
N TYR A 202 6.15 10.77 0.38
CA TYR A 202 7.22 10.59 1.38
C TYR A 202 8.11 9.37 1.14
N GLY A 203 7.80 8.52 0.15
CA GLY A 203 8.57 7.31 -0.09
C GLY A 203 7.89 6.33 -1.01
N LEU A 204 8.09 5.03 -0.77
CA LEU A 204 7.46 3.93 -1.51
C LEU A 204 6.68 2.98 -0.61
N THR A 205 5.69 2.34 -1.20
CA THR A 205 4.97 1.20 -0.66
C THR A 205 5.68 -0.11 -0.99
N GLU A 206 5.23 -1.22 -0.42
CA GLU A 206 5.72 -2.57 -0.72
C GLU A 206 5.52 -2.99 -2.19
N ALA A 207 4.51 -2.41 -2.85
CA ALA A 207 4.27 -2.59 -4.28
C ALA A 207 5.22 -1.75 -5.18
N GLY A 208 6.11 -0.95 -4.58
CA GLY A 208 6.97 -0.02 -5.33
C GLY A 208 6.27 1.25 -5.80
N GLU A 209 5.05 1.48 -5.35
CA GLU A 209 4.29 2.68 -5.68
C GLU A 209 4.64 3.86 -4.75
N PRO A 210 4.47 5.12 -5.19
CA PRO A 210 4.68 6.28 -4.34
C PRO A 210 3.78 6.25 -3.09
N ALA A 211 4.41 6.24 -1.92
CA ALA A 211 3.72 6.38 -0.64
C ALA A 211 3.38 7.84 -0.38
N ARG A 212 2.09 8.13 -0.12
CA ARG A 212 1.56 9.48 0.02
C ARG A 212 0.81 9.65 1.33
N LEU A 213 1.01 10.79 1.97
CA LEU A 213 0.22 11.24 3.11
C LEU A 213 -0.74 12.33 2.65
N SER A 214 -2.02 12.17 2.95
CA SER A 214 -3.00 13.24 2.81
C SER A 214 -3.16 13.96 4.14
N TYR A 215 -2.88 15.26 4.16
CA TYR A 215 -3.21 16.13 5.28
C TYR A 215 -4.70 16.50 5.31
N ALA A 216 -5.39 16.31 4.17
CA ALA A 216 -6.82 16.54 4.12
C ALA A 216 -7.52 15.65 5.13
N GLN A 217 -8.29 16.30 6.03
CA GLN A 217 -9.02 15.64 7.10
C GLN A 217 -8.15 14.92 8.16
N THR A 218 -6.83 15.18 8.20
CA THR A 218 -5.92 14.64 9.21
C THR A 218 -5.61 15.71 10.25
N SER A 219 -5.93 15.46 11.52
CA SER A 219 -5.65 16.39 12.63
C SER A 219 -4.55 15.91 13.56
N GLY A 220 -4.09 14.67 13.39
CA GLY A 220 -3.02 14.11 14.20
C GLY A 220 -2.24 13.02 13.50
N ILE A 221 -0.93 13.09 13.61
CA ILE A 221 0.04 12.12 13.09
C ILE A 221 0.96 11.71 14.23
N VAL A 222 1.21 10.42 14.36
CA VAL A 222 2.20 9.88 15.31
C VAL A 222 3.33 9.23 14.54
N VAL A 223 4.57 9.52 14.90
CA VAL A 223 5.78 8.92 14.33
C VAL A 223 6.65 8.38 15.46
N GLY A 224 6.69 7.07 15.62
CA GLY A 224 7.47 6.40 16.66
C GLY A 224 8.55 5.49 16.09
N GLY A 225 9.64 5.29 16.84
CA GLY A 225 10.69 4.35 16.46
C GLY A 225 11.97 4.54 17.27
N VAL A 226 12.80 3.50 17.33
CA VAL A 226 14.07 3.55 18.06
C VAL A 226 15.05 4.57 17.46
N PRO A 227 16.06 5.01 18.23
CA PRO A 227 17.14 5.85 17.69
C PRO A 227 17.77 5.25 16.43
N GLY A 228 18.02 6.09 15.42
CA GLY A 228 18.65 5.67 14.17
C GLY A 228 17.73 4.95 13.18
N ALA A 229 16.44 4.75 13.49
CA ALA A 229 15.48 4.14 12.57
C ALA A 229 15.11 5.03 11.35
N GLY A 230 15.41 6.34 11.40
CA GLY A 230 15.12 7.29 10.30
C GLY A 230 13.95 8.23 10.58
N LYS A 231 13.50 8.35 11.82
CA LYS A 231 12.36 9.16 12.25
C LYS A 231 12.46 10.63 11.81
N SER A 232 13.56 11.31 12.16
CA SER A 232 13.75 12.74 11.80
C SER A 232 13.83 12.95 10.30
N ALA A 233 14.46 12.03 9.55
CA ALA A 233 14.47 12.08 8.08
C ALA A 233 13.06 11.91 7.49
N GLY A 234 12.26 10.98 8.01
CA GLY A 234 10.86 10.83 7.61
C GLY A 234 10.03 12.07 7.91
N ALA A 235 10.19 12.64 9.10
CA ALA A 235 9.50 13.87 9.49
C ALA A 235 9.90 15.07 8.63
N THR A 236 11.20 15.18 8.24
CA THR A 236 11.67 16.18 7.29
C THR A 236 10.88 16.13 5.98
N LEU A 237 10.71 14.94 5.40
CA LEU A 237 9.96 14.77 4.16
C LEU A 237 8.48 15.14 4.28
N LEU A 238 7.87 14.84 5.42
CA LEU A 238 6.49 15.21 5.69
C LEU A 238 6.31 16.71 5.89
N THR A 239 7.34 17.42 6.38
CA THR A 239 7.23 18.82 6.81
C THR A 239 7.76 19.82 5.77
N LEU A 240 8.82 19.45 5.04
CA LEU A 240 9.52 20.35 4.13
C LEU A 240 8.63 20.96 3.04
N PRO A 241 7.76 20.22 2.32
CA PRO A 241 6.87 20.80 1.33
C PRO A 241 5.91 21.85 1.90
N LEU A 242 5.54 21.71 3.17
CA LEU A 242 4.69 22.67 3.87
C LEU A 242 5.49 23.92 4.25
N LEU A 243 6.73 23.76 4.73
CA LEU A 243 7.62 24.89 5.05
C LEU A 243 7.98 25.73 3.82
N ALA A 244 8.06 25.11 2.66
CA ALA A 244 8.33 25.77 1.39
C ALA A 244 7.09 26.45 0.76
N SER A 245 5.89 26.20 1.30
CA SER A 245 4.63 26.66 0.70
C SER A 245 4.00 27.82 1.48
N PRO A 246 3.56 28.88 0.80
CA PRO A 246 2.80 29.95 1.45
C PRO A 246 1.38 29.51 1.90
N LYS A 247 0.95 28.31 1.49
CA LYS A 247 -0.34 27.73 1.88
C LYS A 247 -0.31 27.03 3.25
N ALA A 248 0.86 26.96 3.89
CA ALA A 248 0.99 26.35 5.21
C ALA A 248 1.75 27.22 6.20
N SER A 249 1.45 27.02 7.47
CA SER A 249 2.14 27.62 8.62
C SER A 249 2.61 26.48 9.52
N VAL A 250 3.89 26.38 9.78
CA VAL A 250 4.48 25.28 10.53
C VAL A 250 5.08 25.79 11.83
N ALA A 251 4.60 25.28 12.96
CA ALA A 251 5.20 25.49 14.27
C ALA A 251 6.01 24.24 14.68
N ILE A 252 7.22 24.41 15.18
CA ILE A 252 8.12 23.32 15.53
C ILE A 252 8.56 23.47 17.00
N PHE A 253 8.33 22.41 17.78
CA PHE A 253 8.79 22.23 19.15
C PHE A 253 9.83 21.11 19.16
N ASP A 254 11.11 21.44 19.31
CA ASP A 254 12.19 20.47 19.42
C ASP A 254 12.45 20.14 20.88
N GLY A 255 11.83 19.07 21.38
CA GLY A 255 12.00 18.61 22.76
C GLY A 255 13.37 18.00 23.05
N LYS A 256 14.25 17.82 22.05
CA LYS A 256 15.61 17.37 22.20
C LYS A 256 16.60 18.53 22.41
N GLY A 257 16.23 19.73 21.96
CA GLY A 257 17.08 20.92 22.04
C GLY A 257 18.35 20.82 21.19
N GLY A 258 18.27 20.11 20.06
CA GLY A 258 19.40 19.85 19.16
C GLY A 258 19.40 20.68 17.90
N MET A 259 20.16 20.20 16.91
CA MET A 259 20.28 20.85 15.59
C MET A 259 19.40 20.16 14.53
N ASP A 260 18.63 19.17 14.91
CA ASP A 260 17.88 18.32 13.96
C ASP A 260 16.86 19.12 13.14
N TRP A 261 16.33 20.22 13.70
CA TRP A 261 15.35 21.11 13.07
C TRP A 261 15.88 22.51 12.72
N HIS A 262 17.15 22.80 12.98
CA HIS A 262 17.73 24.13 12.74
C HIS A 262 17.60 24.61 11.29
N TRP A 263 17.62 23.68 10.33
CA TRP A 263 17.39 23.95 8.90
C TRP A 263 16.03 24.59 8.62
N ALA A 264 15.03 24.36 9.46
CA ALA A 264 13.67 24.84 9.32
C ALA A 264 13.38 26.15 10.06
N GLU A 265 14.27 26.58 10.95
CA GLU A 265 14.07 27.70 11.87
C GLU A 265 13.57 28.98 11.17
N ARG A 266 14.19 29.35 10.05
CA ARG A 266 13.85 30.58 9.33
C ARG A 266 12.48 30.55 8.63
N SER A 267 12.02 29.37 8.24
CA SER A 267 10.78 29.17 7.53
C SER A 267 9.62 28.78 8.44
N ALA A 268 9.90 28.35 9.65
CA ALA A 268 8.89 28.02 10.64
C ALA A 268 8.19 29.30 11.15
N SER A 269 6.88 29.25 11.33
CA SER A 269 6.11 30.35 11.95
C SER A 269 6.38 30.47 13.46
N LEU A 270 6.81 29.37 14.06
CA LEU A 270 7.30 29.28 15.45
C LEU A 270 8.35 28.18 15.49
N TYR A 271 9.49 28.46 16.12
CA TYR A 271 10.53 27.49 16.38
C TYR A 271 10.94 27.58 17.86
N ASN A 272 10.75 26.50 18.61
CA ASN A 272 11.15 26.39 20.00
C ASN A 272 12.02 25.14 20.19
N ASN A 273 13.30 25.32 20.47
CA ASN A 273 14.26 24.25 20.76
C ASN A 273 14.70 24.22 22.23
N GLU A 274 14.01 24.96 23.09
CA GLU A 274 14.30 25.05 24.53
C GLU A 274 13.18 24.44 25.40
N CYS A 275 12.36 23.56 24.80
CA CYS A 275 11.16 22.99 25.46
C CYS A 275 11.43 22.29 26.80
N ASP A 276 12.63 21.71 27.00
CA ASP A 276 13.01 21.06 28.26
C ASP A 276 13.58 22.06 29.27
N LEU A 277 14.17 23.17 28.81
CA LEU A 277 14.76 24.23 29.63
C LEU A 277 13.74 25.26 30.10
N ASP A 278 12.77 25.57 29.20
CA ASP A 278 11.68 26.53 29.45
C ASP A 278 10.32 25.91 29.09
N LEU A 279 9.87 25.03 29.99
CA LEU A 279 8.60 24.32 29.82
C LEU A 279 7.40 25.28 29.92
N GLU A 280 7.53 26.40 30.66
CA GLU A 280 6.45 27.40 30.78
C GLU A 280 6.20 28.08 29.45
N THR A 281 7.24 28.60 28.79
CA THR A 281 7.11 29.23 27.46
C THR A 281 6.59 28.23 26.43
N ALA A 282 7.08 26.98 26.41
CA ALA A 282 6.56 25.97 25.51
C ALA A 282 5.08 25.67 25.74
N THR A 283 4.64 25.64 27.00
CA THR A 283 3.24 25.44 27.38
C THR A 283 2.37 26.58 26.90
N ASP A 284 2.77 27.82 27.17
CA ASP A 284 2.02 29.01 26.77
C ASP A 284 1.88 29.13 25.25
N GLN A 285 2.95 28.81 24.51
CA GLN A 285 2.92 28.76 23.04
C GLN A 285 1.94 27.70 22.50
N LEU A 286 1.94 26.49 23.08
CA LEU A 286 0.97 25.44 22.71
C LEU A 286 -0.47 25.82 23.02
N GLU A 287 -0.73 26.49 24.15
CA GLU A 287 -2.07 26.98 24.49
C GLU A 287 -2.53 28.08 23.53
N GLN A 288 -1.65 29.00 23.12
CA GLN A 288 -1.95 30.00 22.11
C GLN A 288 -2.30 29.36 20.74
N LEU A 289 -1.53 28.33 20.31
CA LEU A 289 -1.86 27.59 19.09
C LEU A 289 -3.20 26.86 19.20
N ALA A 290 -3.49 26.24 20.34
CA ALA A 290 -4.78 25.59 20.58
C ALA A 290 -5.95 26.58 20.60
N GLN A 291 -5.76 27.77 21.17
CA GLN A 291 -6.76 28.84 21.14
C GLN A 291 -6.98 29.31 19.71
N ARG A 292 -5.93 29.56 18.94
CA ARG A 292 -6.03 29.93 17.52
C ARG A 292 -6.76 28.89 16.69
N CYS A 293 -6.48 27.59 16.88
CA CYS A 293 -7.23 26.51 16.23
C CYS A 293 -8.74 26.59 16.52
N VAL A 294 -9.13 26.93 17.75
CA VAL A 294 -10.54 27.11 18.12
C VAL A 294 -11.15 28.37 17.50
N GLU A 295 -10.37 29.43 17.37
CA GLU A 295 -10.79 30.68 16.71
C GLU A 295 -10.98 30.46 15.22
N ASP A 296 -10.03 29.79 14.55
CA ASP A 296 -10.12 29.46 13.12
C ASP A 296 -11.36 28.58 12.84
N LEU A 297 -11.61 27.57 13.69
CA LEU A 297 -12.82 26.75 13.58
C LEU A 297 -14.13 27.57 13.69
N LYS A 298 -14.15 28.59 14.55
CA LYS A 298 -15.33 29.41 14.75
C LYS A 298 -15.53 30.51 13.69
N SER A 299 -14.41 30.98 13.12
CA SER A 299 -14.39 32.05 12.14
C SER A 299 -14.57 31.56 10.71
N HIS A 300 -14.48 30.25 10.46
CA HIS A 300 -14.69 29.71 9.13
C HIS A 300 -16.08 30.10 8.60
N PRO A 301 -16.19 30.78 7.45
CA PRO A 301 -17.47 31.20 6.88
C PRO A 301 -18.21 29.98 6.35
N TRP A 302 -19.04 29.40 7.20
CA TRP A 302 -19.82 28.22 6.83
C TRP A 302 -20.88 28.55 5.77
N SER A 303 -20.95 27.72 4.73
CA SER A 303 -22.04 27.69 3.75
C SER A 303 -22.33 26.27 3.31
N ASP A 304 -23.45 26.02 2.65
CA ASP A 304 -23.78 24.70 2.10
C ASP A 304 -22.75 24.22 1.05
N SER A 305 -22.08 25.15 0.38
CA SER A 305 -21.03 24.87 -0.61
C SER A 305 -19.62 24.86 -0.02
N ASP A 306 -19.43 25.35 1.20
CA ASP A 306 -18.15 25.43 1.90
C ASP A 306 -18.33 25.13 3.41
N PRO A 307 -18.59 23.86 3.76
CA PRO A 307 -18.93 23.49 5.12
C PRO A 307 -17.72 23.38 6.05
N ASP A 308 -16.49 23.30 5.52
CA ASP A 308 -15.26 23.19 6.29
C ASP A 308 -14.04 23.70 5.51
N PHE A 309 -12.89 23.82 6.20
CA PHE A 309 -11.61 24.26 5.64
C PHE A 309 -11.22 23.51 4.36
N TRP A 310 -11.52 22.22 4.25
CA TRP A 310 -11.03 21.36 3.15
C TRP A 310 -11.85 21.53 1.86
N HIS A 311 -13.00 22.16 1.93
CA HIS A 311 -13.79 22.56 0.75
C HIS A 311 -13.08 23.68 -0.02
N SER A 312 -12.74 24.76 0.68
CA SER A 312 -11.96 25.86 0.11
C SER A 312 -10.50 25.48 -0.10
N GLY A 313 -9.97 24.63 0.79
CA GLY A 313 -8.59 24.18 0.80
C GLY A 313 -7.60 25.22 1.34
N ALA A 314 -6.35 24.78 1.51
CA ALA A 314 -5.29 25.61 2.02
C ALA A 314 -4.88 26.70 1.01
N SER A 315 -4.73 27.95 1.48
CA SER A 315 -4.30 29.11 0.69
C SER A 315 -3.39 30.00 1.50
N ALA A 316 -2.77 31.01 0.85
CA ALA A 316 -1.92 31.97 1.56
C ALA A 316 -2.73 32.86 2.56
N LEU A 317 -4.02 33.06 2.33
CA LEU A 317 -4.89 33.81 3.23
C LEU A 317 -5.44 32.94 4.37
N HIS A 318 -5.66 31.65 4.11
CA HIS A 318 -6.13 30.67 5.06
C HIS A 318 -5.19 29.45 5.02
N PRO A 319 -3.99 29.56 5.64
CA PRO A 319 -3.00 28.50 5.59
C PRO A 319 -3.42 27.29 6.43
N PHE A 320 -3.00 26.12 5.98
CA PHE A 320 -3.01 24.93 6.81
C PHE A 320 -1.96 25.05 7.92
N HIS A 321 -2.28 24.65 9.14
CA HIS A 321 -1.40 24.73 10.28
C HIS A 321 -0.88 23.35 10.70
N LEU A 322 0.43 23.17 10.67
CA LEU A 322 1.09 21.98 11.20
C LEU A 322 1.87 22.32 12.46
N VAL A 323 1.61 21.60 13.54
CA VAL A 323 2.37 21.69 14.80
C VAL A 323 3.22 20.42 14.93
N VAL A 324 4.53 20.54 14.77
CA VAL A 324 5.48 19.44 14.94
C VAL A 324 6.01 19.46 16.36
N ILE A 325 5.95 18.33 17.06
CA ILE A 325 6.51 18.15 18.40
C ILE A 325 7.48 16.98 18.33
N ASP A 326 8.78 17.27 18.23
CA ASP A 326 9.81 16.23 18.26
C ASP A 326 10.18 15.91 19.71
N GLU A 327 10.45 14.64 19.98
CA GLU A 327 10.62 14.06 21.32
C GLU A 327 9.50 14.49 22.27
N CYS A 328 8.27 14.24 21.86
CA CYS A 328 7.05 14.73 22.53
C CYS A 328 6.92 14.29 24.00
N GLN A 329 7.67 13.26 24.44
CA GLN A 329 7.75 12.88 25.85
C GLN A 329 8.27 14.02 26.74
N THR A 330 9.06 14.93 26.20
CA THR A 330 9.54 16.12 26.94
C THR A 330 8.37 16.95 27.46
N LEU A 331 7.30 17.05 26.68
CA LEU A 331 6.07 17.81 26.98
C LEU A 331 4.94 16.94 27.57
N PHE A 332 5.12 15.61 27.63
CA PHE A 332 4.03 14.72 28.06
C PHE A 332 4.39 13.78 29.23
N ASP A 333 5.68 13.46 29.44
CA ASP A 333 6.07 12.54 30.51
C ASP A 333 6.22 13.30 31.84
N THR A 334 5.44 12.86 32.82
CA THR A 334 5.45 13.42 34.19
C THR A 334 6.39 12.71 35.14
N THR A 335 7.11 11.67 34.68
CA THR A 335 7.98 10.84 35.51
C THR A 335 9.18 11.66 36.01
N GLY A 336 9.37 11.72 37.33
CA GLY A 336 10.48 12.45 37.91
C GLY A 336 10.37 13.98 37.91
N ARG A 337 9.28 14.55 37.37
CA ARG A 337 9.05 16.00 37.28
C ARG A 337 8.56 16.59 38.61
N SER A 338 8.82 17.88 38.83
CA SER A 338 8.28 18.66 39.95
C SER A 338 6.74 18.74 39.90
N LYS A 339 6.11 19.22 40.96
CA LYS A 339 4.66 19.43 40.97
C LYS A 339 4.22 20.53 39.98
N GLU A 340 5.06 21.55 39.89
CA GLU A 340 4.87 22.70 38.98
C GLU A 340 4.96 22.24 37.52
N ASP A 341 6.02 21.48 37.16
CA ASP A 341 6.20 20.94 35.83
C ASP A 341 5.05 20.00 35.43
N LYS A 342 4.58 19.16 36.35
CA LYS A 342 3.42 18.29 36.10
C LYS A 342 2.19 19.08 35.77
N ALA A 343 1.96 20.23 36.37
CA ALA A 343 0.85 21.10 36.05
C ALA A 343 1.01 21.70 34.65
N LEU A 344 2.20 22.11 34.24
CA LEU A 344 2.51 22.59 32.89
C LEU A 344 2.31 21.49 31.84
N ILE A 345 2.84 20.29 32.11
CA ILE A 345 2.67 19.12 31.23
C ILE A 345 1.18 18.80 31.01
N GLU A 346 0.37 18.85 32.04
CA GLU A 346 -1.09 18.62 31.88
C GLU A 346 -1.77 19.74 31.06
N ARG A 347 -1.25 20.98 31.10
CA ARG A 347 -1.67 22.06 30.21
C ARG A 347 -1.26 21.77 28.76
N CYS A 348 -0.01 21.33 28.50
CA CYS A 348 0.47 20.89 27.18
C CYS A 348 -0.44 19.80 26.60
N LYS A 349 -0.69 18.73 27.38
CA LYS A 349 -1.57 17.62 26.96
C LYS A 349 -2.97 18.11 26.55
N ARG A 350 -3.54 19.04 27.33
CA ARG A 350 -4.86 19.61 27.01
C ARG A 350 -4.84 20.46 25.75
N ALA A 351 -3.81 21.26 25.53
CA ALA A 351 -3.64 22.08 24.35
C ALA A 351 -3.53 21.20 23.09
N VAL A 352 -2.65 20.22 23.09
CA VAL A 352 -2.47 19.26 21.98
C VAL A 352 -3.74 18.45 21.73
N ALA A 353 -4.38 17.90 22.77
CA ALA A 353 -5.65 17.18 22.64
C ALA A 353 -6.76 18.06 22.05
N THR A 354 -6.74 19.37 22.30
CA THR A 354 -7.71 20.30 21.73
C THR A 354 -7.50 20.46 20.23
N ILE A 355 -6.25 20.64 19.78
CA ILE A 355 -5.92 20.74 18.35
C ILE A 355 -6.29 19.44 17.64
N VAL A 356 -5.86 18.29 18.16
CA VAL A 356 -6.09 16.98 17.52
C VAL A 356 -7.60 16.70 17.39
N ARG A 357 -8.42 17.05 18.38
CA ARG A 357 -9.88 16.83 18.30
C ARG A 357 -10.63 17.81 17.40
N LYS A 358 -10.13 19.03 17.23
CA LYS A 358 -10.84 20.10 16.53
C LYS A 358 -10.18 20.47 15.20
N GLY A 359 -8.91 20.15 15.03
CA GLY A 359 -8.09 20.60 13.92
C GLY A 359 -8.57 20.10 12.56
N ARG A 360 -9.20 18.92 12.49
CA ARG A 360 -9.67 18.33 11.23
C ARG A 360 -10.46 19.32 10.38
N SER A 361 -11.47 19.98 10.95
CA SER A 361 -12.33 20.93 10.25
C SER A 361 -11.76 22.35 10.18
N ALA A 362 -10.73 22.64 10.99
CA ALA A 362 -10.11 23.96 11.09
C ALA A 362 -8.82 24.09 10.25
N GLY A 363 -8.39 23.02 9.56
CA GLY A 363 -7.12 23.02 8.83
C GLY A 363 -5.88 22.97 9.74
N TRP A 364 -5.96 22.28 10.87
CA TRP A 364 -4.88 22.11 11.83
C TRP A 364 -4.51 20.64 12.00
N CYS A 365 -3.22 20.35 12.10
CA CYS A 365 -2.69 19.03 12.38
C CYS A 365 -1.54 19.09 13.38
N VAL A 366 -1.43 18.10 14.26
CA VAL A 366 -0.29 17.91 15.14
C VAL A 366 0.48 16.68 14.69
N MET A 367 1.79 16.77 14.55
CA MET A 367 2.70 15.66 14.31
C MET A 367 3.55 15.41 15.55
N LEU A 368 3.36 14.27 16.17
CA LEU A 368 4.05 13.84 17.38
C LEU A 368 5.15 12.84 17.03
N LEU A 369 6.40 13.14 17.41
CA LEU A 369 7.53 12.23 17.21
C LEU A 369 8.09 11.78 18.56
N THR A 370 8.49 10.50 18.65
CA THR A 370 9.16 9.96 19.84
C THR A 370 10.10 8.82 19.51
N GLN A 371 11.25 8.78 20.19
CA GLN A 371 12.17 7.63 20.16
C GLN A 371 11.86 6.60 21.25
N LYS A 372 11.01 6.96 22.21
CA LYS A 372 10.58 6.10 23.30
C LYS A 372 9.06 5.94 23.28
N PRO A 373 8.53 5.15 22.37
CA PRO A 373 7.08 4.98 22.28
C PRO A 373 6.55 4.19 23.49
N THR A 374 5.93 4.91 24.40
CA THR A 374 5.24 4.39 25.58
C THR A 374 3.92 5.13 25.76
N ALA A 375 3.02 4.61 26.57
CA ALA A 375 1.76 5.29 26.87
C ALA A 375 1.96 6.64 27.59
N ASP A 376 3.09 6.82 28.31
CA ASP A 376 3.44 8.07 28.95
C ASP A 376 3.95 9.11 27.95
N SER A 377 4.69 8.65 26.93
CA SER A 377 5.24 9.50 25.87
C SER A 377 4.17 9.94 24.87
N ILE A 378 3.20 9.08 24.59
CA ILE A 378 2.09 9.34 23.68
C ILE A 378 0.79 8.98 24.41
N PRO A 379 0.16 9.94 25.10
CA PRO A 379 -1.08 9.69 25.84
C PRO A 379 -2.14 9.08 24.94
N THR A 380 -2.78 8.00 25.40
CA THR A 380 -3.73 7.20 24.64
C THR A 380 -4.88 8.05 24.07
N ASN A 381 -5.37 9.02 24.87
CA ASN A 381 -6.45 9.91 24.45
C ASN A 381 -6.04 10.88 23.31
N ILE A 382 -4.74 11.16 23.14
CA ILE A 382 -4.22 11.95 22.00
C ILE A 382 -3.98 11.00 20.82
N ARG A 383 -3.28 9.88 21.06
CA ARG A 383 -2.98 8.89 20.02
C ARG A 383 -4.25 8.40 19.31
N ASP A 384 -5.27 8.05 20.06
CA ASP A 384 -6.50 7.46 19.49
C ASP A 384 -7.30 8.44 18.62
N ASN A 385 -7.00 9.73 18.70
CA ASN A 385 -7.51 10.75 17.81
C ASN A 385 -6.54 11.08 16.64
N CYS A 386 -5.33 10.51 16.63
CA CYS A 386 -4.40 10.60 15.51
C CYS A 386 -4.72 9.51 14.50
N VAL A 387 -5.17 9.94 13.33
CA VAL A 387 -5.64 9.04 12.26
C VAL A 387 -4.47 8.32 11.59
N VAL A 388 -3.36 9.02 11.38
CA VAL A 388 -2.18 8.47 10.70
C VAL A 388 -1.10 8.16 11.72
N ARG A 389 -0.59 6.94 11.69
CA ARG A 389 0.42 6.47 12.64
C ARG A 389 1.52 5.73 11.91
N PHE A 390 2.75 6.22 12.03
CA PHE A 390 3.96 5.62 11.48
C PHE A 390 4.78 5.01 12.60
N ALA A 391 4.95 3.70 12.59
CA ALA A 391 5.92 3.03 13.44
C ALA A 391 7.12 2.61 12.59
N LEU A 392 8.24 3.32 12.74
CA LEU A 392 9.52 2.84 12.24
C LEU A 392 9.97 1.65 13.11
N ARG A 393 11.11 1.07 12.81
CA ARG A 393 11.60 -0.08 13.58
C ARG A 393 11.51 0.17 15.07
N VAL A 394 10.89 -0.77 15.77
CA VAL A 394 10.87 -0.91 17.24
C VAL A 394 11.31 -2.31 17.61
N THR A 395 11.64 -2.54 18.89
CA THR A 395 12.18 -3.82 19.33
C THR A 395 11.19 -4.68 20.11
N THR A 396 10.07 -4.08 20.56
CA THR A 396 9.07 -4.79 21.35
C THR A 396 7.67 -4.56 20.81
N ARG A 397 6.78 -5.51 21.09
CA ARG A 397 5.37 -5.43 20.73
C ARG A 397 4.69 -4.24 21.42
N GLU A 398 5.00 -4.00 22.68
CA GLU A 398 4.44 -2.91 23.49
C GLU A 398 4.78 -1.55 22.86
N ALA A 399 6.01 -1.40 22.37
CA ALA A 399 6.43 -0.18 21.66
C ALA A 399 5.69 -0.02 20.32
N ALA A 400 5.43 -1.11 19.59
CA ALA A 400 4.63 -1.09 18.38
C ALA A 400 3.18 -0.67 18.68
N GLU A 401 2.55 -1.26 19.68
CA GLU A 401 1.18 -0.97 20.09
C GLU A 401 1.04 0.44 20.71
N ALA A 402 2.09 0.97 21.32
CA ALA A 402 2.09 2.36 21.82
C ALA A 402 1.99 3.39 20.68
N VAL A 403 2.50 3.07 19.48
CA VAL A 403 2.39 3.92 18.29
C VAL A 403 1.11 3.61 17.52
N LEU A 404 0.97 2.36 17.07
CA LEU A 404 -0.07 1.96 16.11
C LEU A 404 -1.41 1.61 16.79
N GLY A 405 -1.39 1.26 18.07
CA GLY A 405 -2.52 0.60 18.71
C GLY A 405 -2.50 -0.91 18.40
N SER A 406 -3.68 -1.51 18.32
CA SER A 406 -3.80 -2.94 17.98
C SER A 406 -3.41 -3.18 16.53
N ILE A 407 -2.58 -4.18 16.28
CA ILE A 407 -2.17 -4.60 14.94
C ILE A 407 -2.90 -5.92 14.65
N PRO A 408 -3.68 -6.00 13.56
CA PRO A 408 -4.34 -7.24 13.16
C PRO A 408 -3.34 -8.38 12.92
N ASP A 409 -3.80 -9.62 13.13
CA ASP A 409 -2.99 -10.80 12.82
C ASP A 409 -2.81 -10.91 11.29
N GLY A 410 -1.58 -11.19 10.87
CA GLY A 410 -1.21 -11.26 9.46
C GLY A 410 -0.73 -9.94 8.86
N ASP A 411 -1.01 -8.81 9.49
CA ASP A 411 -0.54 -7.50 9.02
C ASP A 411 0.96 -7.27 9.33
N PRO A 412 1.66 -6.42 8.54
CA PRO A 412 3.04 -6.05 8.78
C PRO A 412 3.28 -5.48 10.18
N LYS A 413 4.40 -5.85 10.81
CA LYS A 413 4.76 -5.41 12.17
C LYS A 413 6.07 -4.62 12.16
N PRO A 414 6.15 -3.49 12.86
CA PRO A 414 7.37 -2.70 12.91
C PRO A 414 8.55 -3.39 13.64
N THR A 415 8.27 -4.45 14.41
CA THR A 415 9.30 -5.31 15.02
C THR A 415 10.03 -6.20 14.02
N GLU A 416 9.46 -6.40 12.84
CA GLU A 416 10.01 -7.23 11.76
C GLU A 416 10.88 -6.42 10.78
N ILE A 417 10.93 -5.09 10.92
CA ILE A 417 11.75 -4.22 10.08
C ILE A 417 13.23 -4.49 10.37
N PRO A 418 14.04 -4.90 9.38
CA PRO A 418 15.46 -5.12 9.56
C PRO A 418 16.20 -3.84 9.99
N SER A 419 17.22 -3.96 10.84
CA SER A 419 18.03 -2.81 11.28
C SER A 419 18.76 -2.10 10.12
N THR A 420 18.98 -2.79 9.03
CA THR A 420 19.58 -2.26 7.79
C THR A 420 18.62 -1.41 6.98
N ARG A 421 17.31 -1.61 7.12
CA ARG A 421 16.26 -0.88 6.40
C ARG A 421 15.89 0.41 7.14
N ARG A 422 16.84 1.38 7.15
CA ARG A 422 16.58 2.71 7.72
C ARG A 422 15.50 3.43 6.89
N GLY A 423 14.59 4.11 7.57
CA GLY A 423 13.42 4.74 6.96
C GLY A 423 12.27 3.77 6.68
N GLY A 424 12.48 2.45 6.88
CA GLY A 424 11.39 1.48 6.86
C GLY A 424 10.40 1.75 7.99
N ALA A 425 9.11 1.73 7.69
CA ALA A 425 8.03 1.97 8.63
C ALA A 425 6.82 1.10 8.31
N VAL A 426 6.00 0.90 9.30
CA VAL A 426 4.64 0.38 9.16
C VAL A 426 3.70 1.53 9.43
N VAL A 427 2.80 1.80 8.49
CA VAL A 427 1.78 2.84 8.62
C VAL A 427 0.42 2.19 8.87
N GLN A 428 -0.34 2.73 9.83
CA GLN A 428 -1.74 2.39 10.04
C GLN A 428 -2.61 3.52 9.49
N ALA A 429 -3.57 3.16 8.64
CA ALA A 429 -4.57 4.05 8.08
C ALA A 429 -5.91 3.96 8.85
N GLU A 430 -6.93 4.67 8.38
CA GLU A 430 -8.25 4.76 9.05
C GLU A 430 -8.98 3.42 9.17
N ASP A 431 -8.75 2.48 8.26
CA ASP A 431 -9.37 1.14 8.27
C ASP A 431 -8.82 0.20 9.36
N GLY A 432 -7.76 0.65 10.06
CA GLY A 432 -7.08 -0.09 11.11
C GLY A 432 -6.07 -1.13 10.62
N HIS A 433 -5.98 -1.38 9.31
CA HIS A 433 -4.94 -2.24 8.73
C HIS A 433 -3.60 -1.50 8.65
N THR A 434 -2.53 -2.29 8.62
CA THR A 434 -1.17 -1.75 8.52
C THR A 434 -0.54 -2.11 7.18
N GLN A 435 0.31 -1.22 6.69
CA GLN A 435 1.04 -1.39 5.43
C GLN A 435 2.53 -1.08 5.64
N SER A 436 3.40 -1.89 5.03
CA SER A 436 4.84 -1.60 4.98
C SER A 436 5.13 -0.49 3.98
N VAL A 437 5.94 0.47 4.42
CA VAL A 437 6.40 1.59 3.60
C VAL A 437 7.87 1.86 3.88
N ARG A 438 8.52 2.60 3.00
CA ARG A 438 9.84 3.16 3.28
C ARG A 438 9.89 4.63 2.93
N PHE A 439 10.27 5.46 3.89
CA PHE A 439 10.59 6.86 3.66
C PHE A 439 11.79 6.98 2.72
N ALA A 440 11.71 7.88 1.77
CA ALA A 440 12.88 8.32 1.03
C ALA A 440 13.85 9.04 1.98
N TYR A 441 15.10 9.17 1.58
CA TYR A 441 16.11 9.90 2.34
C TYR A 441 16.44 11.21 1.62
N LEU A 442 16.23 12.32 2.32
CA LEU A 442 16.66 13.64 1.91
C LEU A 442 17.71 14.14 2.90
N PRO A 443 18.94 14.39 2.47
CA PRO A 443 19.95 15.02 3.33
C PRO A 443 19.47 16.37 3.85
N VAL A 444 19.76 16.69 5.11
CA VAL A 444 19.35 17.96 5.75
C VAL A 444 19.89 19.18 4.98
N THR A 445 21.07 19.05 4.35
CA THR A 445 21.66 20.08 3.50
C THR A 445 20.82 20.34 2.25
N GLU A 446 20.19 19.33 1.70
CA GLU A 446 19.27 19.48 0.56
C GLU A 446 17.93 20.07 1.02
N ALA A 447 17.45 19.72 2.20
CA ALA A 447 16.25 20.34 2.78
C ALA A 447 16.45 21.86 3.01
N ALA A 448 17.60 22.27 3.54
CA ALA A 448 17.96 23.67 3.72
C ALA A 448 18.00 24.43 2.37
N LYS A 449 18.63 23.85 1.34
CA LYS A 449 18.68 24.43 -0.01
C LYS A 449 17.29 24.62 -0.64
N ALA A 450 16.37 23.67 -0.40
CA ALA A 450 15.01 23.77 -0.91
C ALA A 450 14.27 24.99 -0.33
N LEU A 451 14.47 25.28 0.96
CA LEU A 451 13.89 26.46 1.60
C LEU A 451 14.53 27.78 1.14
N ASP A 452 15.86 27.80 0.95
CA ASP A 452 16.56 29.00 0.49
C ASP A 452 16.13 29.40 -0.95
N SER A 453 15.92 28.42 -1.83
CA SER A 453 15.45 28.65 -3.20
C SER A 453 13.99 29.13 -3.26
N SER A 454 13.11 28.56 -2.44
CA SER A 454 11.70 28.98 -2.39
C SER A 454 11.54 30.41 -1.85
N THR A 455 12.37 30.80 -0.90
CA THR A 455 12.37 32.16 -0.33
C THR A 455 12.81 33.19 -1.39
N LEU A 456 13.77 32.86 -2.27
CA LEU A 456 14.23 33.72 -3.32
C LEU A 456 13.17 33.93 -4.41
N GLU A 457 12.46 32.90 -4.84
CA GLU A 457 11.38 33.03 -5.83
C GLU A 457 10.19 33.86 -5.29
N THR A 458 9.86 33.72 -4.02
CA THR A 458 8.77 34.49 -3.38
C THR A 458 9.14 35.97 -3.26
N VAL A 459 10.41 36.28 -2.98
CA VAL A 459 10.90 37.68 -2.91
C VAL A 459 10.94 38.34 -4.31
N VAL A 460 11.35 37.60 -5.33
CA VAL A 460 11.39 38.09 -6.72
C VAL A 460 9.98 38.33 -7.25
N ALA A 461 9.05 37.41 -7.04
CA ALA A 461 7.64 37.56 -7.41
C ALA A 461 6.93 38.73 -6.68
N GLY A 462 7.33 39.01 -5.43
CA GLY A 462 6.84 40.17 -4.65
C GLY A 462 7.44 41.50 -5.05
N LEU A 463 8.57 41.51 -5.78
CA LEU A 463 9.20 42.73 -6.32
C LEU A 463 8.73 43.06 -7.75
N GLU A 464 8.13 42.10 -8.45
CA GLU A 464 7.56 42.26 -9.80
C GLU A 464 6.03 42.54 -9.77
N ALA A 465 5.37 42.49 -8.62
CA ALA A 465 3.96 42.81 -8.39
C ALA A 465 3.81 44.19 -7.71
#